data_f05a24b260bdddc521c676d78b573918
#
_entry.id   f05a24b260bdddc521c676d78b573918
#
_cell.length_a   1.000
_cell.length_b   1.000
_cell.length_c   1.000
_cell.angle_alpha   90.00
_cell.angle_beta   90.00
_cell.angle_gamma   90.00
#
_symmetry.space_group_name_H-M   'P 1'
#
loop_
_entity.id
_entity.type
_entity.pdbx_description
1 polymer ?
#
loop_
_entity_poly.entity_id
_entity_poly.type
_entity_poly.pdbx_seq_one_letter_code
_entity_poly.pdbx_strand_id
1 'polypeptide(L)'
;EEQLQAWRLPINAVMVPQHILEIITVVRQRLKQAGEAENAKAEDWYISDRRWRKVINLLRTSAFLNGRCAIDYSDMLLLIHVLWNRDECIEPVLRIVSESMFADIQTDMLQCEKDYQSNYNQYVQQVHTTQATQVDESRFAIFNYLYIALRDYPAGKCYFPKISYGMLNSSADISGVVYYDKTLNVMMIRNYDKHLGAFELSNQQQVQVVRLRRGPGCLVVDDIPYPIIQKGGEALTPQPTIREEKSTDSLLIRINTIEVAIKQRIEDIKSSDNLFVVREDLQLLQTASKQLLKNIATTRAKITNLTKL
;
A
#
# COMPACT_ATOMS: atom_id res chain seq x y z
N GLU A 1 41.48 -28.74 6.29
CA GLU A 1 40.52 -29.58 5.51
C GLU A 1 39.66 -30.47 6.40
N GLU A 2 40.26 -31.14 7.41
CA GLU A 2 39.52 -32.01 8.34
C GLU A 2 38.38 -31.29 9.08
N GLN A 3 38.59 -30.05 9.55
CA GLN A 3 37.52 -29.25 10.18
C GLN A 3 36.39 -28.92 9.24
N LEU A 4 36.66 -28.61 7.98
CA LEU A 4 35.61 -28.33 6.99
C LEU A 4 34.77 -29.58 6.65
N GLN A 5 35.41 -30.76 6.67
CA GLN A 5 34.71 -32.03 6.50
C GLN A 5 33.81 -32.35 7.72
N ALA A 6 34.30 -32.08 8.93
CA ALA A 6 33.55 -32.26 10.16
C ALA A 6 32.28 -31.36 10.21
N TRP A 7 32.30 -30.16 9.63
CA TRP A 7 31.16 -29.22 9.61
C TRP A 7 30.06 -29.59 8.61
N ARG A 8 30.35 -30.47 7.64
CA ARG A 8 29.34 -30.86 6.62
C ARG A 8 28.06 -31.44 7.20
N LEU A 9 28.18 -32.34 8.17
CA LEU A 9 27.01 -32.95 8.79
C LEU A 9 26.19 -31.93 9.60
N PRO A 10 26.77 -31.14 10.50
CA PRO A 10 26.07 -30.10 11.22
C PRO A 10 25.40 -29.05 10.30
N ILE A 11 26.09 -28.58 9.24
CA ILE A 11 25.52 -27.62 8.27
C ILE A 11 24.30 -28.23 7.58
N ASN A 12 24.37 -29.49 7.16
CA ASN A 12 23.23 -30.16 6.51
C ASN A 12 22.05 -30.39 7.47
N ALA A 13 22.30 -30.46 8.77
CA ALA A 13 21.29 -30.60 9.80
C ALA A 13 20.54 -29.27 10.10
N VAL A 14 21.07 -28.11 9.67
CA VAL A 14 20.40 -26.82 9.84
C VAL A 14 19.05 -26.85 9.10
N MET A 15 17.98 -26.58 9.83
CA MET A 15 16.62 -26.55 9.30
C MET A 15 16.40 -25.36 8.37
N VAL A 16 15.59 -25.57 7.33
CA VAL A 16 15.06 -24.50 6.49
C VAL A 16 13.58 -24.36 6.85
N PRO A 17 13.19 -23.34 7.63
CA PRO A 17 11.80 -23.14 8.01
C PRO A 17 10.89 -22.88 6.79
N GLN A 18 9.62 -23.27 6.90
CA GLN A 18 8.66 -23.16 5.79
C GLN A 18 8.53 -21.74 5.26
N HIS A 19 8.45 -20.74 6.13
CA HIS A 19 8.37 -19.34 5.72
C HIS A 19 9.59 -18.87 4.93
N ILE A 20 10.79 -19.41 5.20
CA ILE A 20 12.01 -19.11 4.43
C ILE A 20 11.92 -19.75 3.04
N LEU A 21 11.42 -20.99 2.91
CA LEU A 21 11.18 -21.62 1.61
C LEU A 21 10.18 -20.84 0.76
N GLU A 22 9.15 -20.31 1.38
CA GLU A 22 8.16 -19.44 0.71
C GLU A 22 8.80 -18.18 0.17
N ILE A 23 9.64 -17.48 0.95
CA ILE A 23 10.37 -16.30 0.48
C ILE A 23 11.31 -16.68 -0.69
N ILE A 24 12.07 -17.78 -0.58
CA ILE A 24 12.95 -18.25 -1.67
C ILE A 24 12.12 -18.50 -2.94
N THR A 25 10.93 -19.08 -2.80
CA THR A 25 10.03 -19.33 -3.93
C THR A 25 9.56 -18.04 -4.58
N VAL A 26 9.20 -17.04 -3.78
CA VAL A 26 8.80 -15.70 -4.27
C VAL A 26 9.97 -15.02 -4.98
N VAL A 27 11.19 -15.04 -4.39
CA VAL A 27 12.40 -14.50 -5.03
C VAL A 27 12.63 -15.16 -6.38
N ARG A 28 12.57 -16.49 -6.44
CA ARG A 28 12.74 -17.27 -7.67
C ARG A 28 11.71 -16.87 -8.74
N GLN A 29 10.46 -16.72 -8.35
CA GLN A 29 9.37 -16.31 -9.26
C GLN A 29 9.58 -14.89 -9.77
N ARG A 30 9.94 -13.95 -8.91
CA ARG A 30 10.17 -12.54 -9.29
C ARG A 30 11.40 -12.39 -10.20
N LEU A 31 12.48 -13.13 -9.97
CA LEU A 31 13.63 -13.17 -10.88
C LEU A 31 13.25 -13.69 -12.25
N LYS A 32 12.44 -14.75 -12.32
CA LYS A 32 11.91 -15.26 -13.59
C LYS A 32 11.08 -14.21 -14.31
N GLN A 33 10.15 -13.56 -13.62
CA GLN A 33 9.33 -12.48 -14.19
C GLN A 33 10.17 -11.30 -14.69
N ALA A 34 11.25 -10.93 -13.96
CA ALA A 34 12.19 -9.91 -14.43
C ALA A 34 12.91 -10.29 -15.71
N GLY A 35 13.22 -11.58 -15.90
CA GLY A 35 13.80 -12.11 -17.14
C GLY A 35 12.83 -12.22 -18.31
N GLU A 36 11.53 -12.22 -18.06
CA GLU A 36 10.47 -12.24 -19.07
C GLU A 36 10.05 -10.82 -19.51
N ALA A 37 10.61 -9.75 -18.92
CA ALA A 37 10.30 -8.38 -19.30
C ALA A 37 10.79 -8.05 -20.72
N GLU A 38 10.07 -7.16 -21.42
CA GLU A 38 10.20 -6.87 -22.85
C GLU A 38 11.63 -6.48 -23.29
N ASN A 39 12.46 -5.91 -22.41
CA ASN A 39 13.84 -5.50 -22.68
C ASN A 39 14.89 -6.33 -21.93
N ALA A 40 14.50 -7.41 -21.26
CA ALA A 40 15.41 -8.23 -20.46
C ALA A 40 15.98 -9.37 -21.31
N LYS A 41 17.25 -9.69 -21.05
CA LYS A 41 17.84 -10.93 -21.56
C LYS A 41 17.61 -12.03 -20.52
N ALA A 42 16.79 -13.01 -20.85
CA ALA A 42 16.43 -14.11 -19.93
C ALA A 42 17.66 -14.80 -19.29
N GLU A 43 18.79 -14.86 -20.04
CA GLU A 43 20.03 -15.46 -19.56
C GLU A 43 20.64 -14.72 -18.36
N ASP A 44 20.46 -13.39 -18.28
CA ASP A 44 21.01 -12.56 -17.21
C ASP A 44 20.28 -12.80 -15.86
N TRP A 45 19.03 -13.29 -15.94
CA TRP A 45 18.15 -13.54 -14.79
C TRP A 45 18.03 -15.02 -14.41
N TYR A 46 18.56 -15.90 -15.28
CA TYR A 46 18.42 -17.32 -15.06
C TYR A 46 19.36 -17.82 -13.97
N ILE A 47 18.80 -18.39 -12.92
CA ILE A 47 19.52 -19.07 -11.85
C ILE A 47 19.25 -20.57 -11.93
N SER A 48 20.28 -21.36 -12.22
CA SER A 48 20.15 -22.81 -12.34
C SER A 48 19.81 -23.49 -11.02
N ASP A 49 19.15 -24.65 -11.07
CA ASP A 49 18.82 -25.44 -9.86
C ASP A 49 20.07 -25.86 -9.08
N ARG A 50 21.21 -26.07 -9.78
CA ARG A 50 22.50 -26.31 -9.13
C ARG A 50 22.95 -25.11 -8.31
N ARG A 51 22.74 -23.88 -8.82
CA ARG A 51 23.07 -22.65 -8.08
C ARG A 51 22.14 -22.47 -6.89
N TRP A 52 20.86 -22.73 -7.03
CA TRP A 52 19.91 -22.68 -5.91
C TRP A 52 20.28 -23.65 -4.77
N ARG A 53 20.70 -24.87 -5.08
CA ARG A 53 21.20 -25.80 -4.06
C ARG A 53 22.42 -25.24 -3.32
N LYS A 54 23.36 -24.59 -4.03
CA LYS A 54 24.51 -23.93 -3.40
C LYS A 54 24.10 -22.75 -2.55
N VAL A 55 23.12 -21.96 -2.98
CA VAL A 55 22.55 -20.84 -2.23
C VAL A 55 21.92 -21.35 -0.92
N ILE A 56 21.09 -22.36 -0.95
CA ILE A 56 20.53 -22.95 0.26
C ILE A 56 21.63 -23.45 1.22
N ASN A 57 22.68 -24.07 0.68
CA ASN A 57 23.83 -24.47 1.49
C ASN A 57 24.57 -23.28 2.10
N LEU A 58 24.70 -22.17 1.35
CA LEU A 58 25.28 -20.93 1.87
C LEU A 58 24.47 -20.39 3.06
N LEU A 59 23.13 -20.33 2.94
CA LEU A 59 22.25 -19.88 4.02
C LEU A 59 22.36 -20.77 5.26
N ARG A 60 22.42 -22.12 5.07
CA ARG A 60 22.67 -23.07 6.15
C ARG A 60 24.02 -22.86 6.82
N THR A 61 25.05 -22.60 6.02
CA THR A 61 26.40 -22.32 6.53
C THR A 61 26.42 -21.03 7.34
N SER A 62 25.75 -19.98 6.86
CA SER A 62 25.58 -18.74 7.61
C SER A 62 24.93 -18.99 8.98
N ALA A 63 23.77 -19.63 8.99
CA ALA A 63 23.07 -19.97 10.24
C ALA A 63 23.94 -20.78 11.20
N PHE A 64 24.66 -21.79 10.69
CA PHE A 64 25.57 -22.61 11.48
C PHE A 64 26.72 -21.80 12.10
N LEU A 65 27.36 -20.94 11.31
CA LEU A 65 28.47 -20.09 11.78
C LEU A 65 28.03 -19.04 12.79
N ASN A 66 26.77 -18.64 12.74
CA ASN A 66 26.13 -17.77 13.73
C ASN A 66 25.55 -18.57 14.93
N GLY A 67 25.87 -19.86 15.06
CA GLY A 67 25.45 -20.71 16.20
C GLY A 67 23.97 -21.10 16.18
N ARG A 68 23.29 -21.00 15.05
CA ARG A 68 21.87 -21.29 14.90
C ARG A 68 21.60 -22.64 14.27
N CYS A 69 20.52 -23.29 14.69
CA CYS A 69 20.08 -24.60 14.15
C CYS A 69 19.04 -24.46 13.01
N ALA A 70 18.64 -23.24 12.69
CA ALA A 70 17.71 -22.94 11.60
C ALA A 70 18.10 -21.63 10.90
N ILE A 71 17.80 -21.55 9.60
CA ILE A 71 17.93 -20.31 8.80
C ILE A 71 16.90 -19.30 9.29
N ASP A 72 17.28 -18.03 9.39
CA ASP A 72 16.37 -16.94 9.72
C ASP A 72 16.33 -15.85 8.63
N TYR A 73 15.57 -14.77 8.89
CA TYR A 73 15.42 -13.67 7.93
C TYR A 73 16.73 -12.93 7.66
N SER A 74 17.67 -12.89 8.62
CA SER A 74 18.96 -12.20 8.42
C SER A 74 19.83 -12.89 7.39
N ASP A 75 19.80 -14.25 7.34
CA ASP A 75 20.55 -15.00 6.34
C ASP A 75 20.05 -14.72 4.92
N MET A 76 18.77 -14.37 4.76
CA MET A 76 18.17 -14.09 3.45
C MET A 76 18.80 -12.88 2.77
N LEU A 77 19.41 -11.95 3.52
CA LEU A 77 20.11 -10.80 2.95
C LEU A 77 21.31 -11.22 2.11
N LEU A 78 21.92 -12.38 2.38
CA LEU A 78 23.02 -12.93 1.56
C LEU A 78 22.59 -13.20 0.10
N LEU A 79 21.30 -13.37 -0.17
CA LEU A 79 20.79 -13.55 -1.52
C LEU A 79 21.10 -12.36 -2.43
N ILE A 80 21.19 -11.16 -1.86
CA ILE A 80 21.53 -9.93 -2.57
C ILE A 80 22.89 -10.06 -3.28
N HIS A 81 23.84 -10.76 -2.66
CA HIS A 81 25.20 -10.87 -3.14
C HIS A 81 25.45 -12.07 -4.08
N VAL A 82 24.48 -12.98 -4.21
CA VAL A 82 24.71 -14.24 -4.92
C VAL A 82 23.73 -14.56 -6.05
N LEU A 83 22.70 -13.74 -6.26
CA LEU A 83 21.64 -14.02 -7.25
C LEU A 83 21.72 -13.19 -8.54
N TRP A 84 22.75 -12.40 -8.73
CA TRP A 84 22.94 -11.65 -9.97
C TRP A 84 24.01 -12.30 -10.86
N ASN A 85 23.88 -12.12 -12.19
CA ASN A 85 24.81 -12.64 -13.19
C ASN A 85 25.60 -11.51 -13.86
N ARG A 86 25.10 -10.27 -13.80
CA ARG A 86 25.71 -9.06 -14.37
C ARG A 86 25.54 -7.89 -13.42
N ASP A 87 26.41 -6.90 -13.55
CA ASP A 87 26.41 -5.71 -12.69
C ASP A 87 25.10 -4.91 -12.83
N GLU A 88 24.51 -4.86 -14.03
CA GLU A 88 23.25 -4.17 -14.26
C GLU A 88 22.06 -4.84 -13.51
N CYS A 89 22.20 -6.11 -13.15
CA CYS A 89 21.19 -6.87 -12.40
C CYS A 89 21.31 -6.70 -10.89
N ILE A 90 22.39 -6.12 -10.36
CA ILE A 90 22.63 -6.02 -8.91
C ILE A 90 21.49 -5.26 -8.22
N GLU A 91 21.22 -4.02 -8.66
CA GLU A 91 20.20 -3.17 -8.03
C GLU A 91 18.78 -3.76 -8.15
N PRO A 92 18.32 -4.26 -9.31
CA PRO A 92 17.05 -4.97 -9.41
C PRO A 92 16.96 -6.22 -8.52
N VAL A 93 18.01 -7.05 -8.44
CA VAL A 93 18.04 -8.25 -7.57
C VAL A 93 17.92 -7.85 -6.11
N LEU A 94 18.65 -6.83 -5.71
CA LEU A 94 18.63 -6.26 -4.37
C LEU A 94 17.21 -5.83 -3.98
N ARG A 95 16.50 -5.12 -4.87
CA ARG A 95 15.11 -4.73 -4.67
C ARG A 95 14.20 -5.95 -4.58
N ILE A 96 14.32 -6.91 -5.51
CA ILE A 96 13.52 -8.14 -5.51
C ILE A 96 13.68 -8.90 -4.20
N VAL A 97 14.92 -9.10 -3.71
CA VAL A 97 15.17 -9.81 -2.45
C VAL A 97 14.56 -9.05 -1.27
N SER A 98 14.86 -7.74 -1.14
CA SER A 98 14.38 -6.92 -0.02
C SER A 98 12.84 -6.85 0.05
N GLU A 99 12.16 -6.70 -1.08
CA GLU A 99 10.70 -6.71 -1.15
C GLU A 99 10.11 -8.10 -0.87
N SER A 100 10.80 -9.17 -1.32
CA SER A 100 10.31 -10.55 -1.12
C SER A 100 10.36 -10.99 0.34
N MET A 101 11.22 -10.38 1.15
CA MET A 101 11.25 -10.62 2.59
C MET A 101 9.97 -10.22 3.33
N PHE A 102 9.10 -9.44 2.68
CA PHE A 102 7.79 -9.03 3.18
C PHE A 102 6.62 -9.54 2.33
N ALA A 103 6.85 -10.58 1.51
CA ALA A 103 5.85 -11.04 0.54
C ALA A 103 4.55 -11.56 1.18
N ASP A 104 4.64 -12.27 2.30
CA ASP A 104 3.52 -12.71 3.12
C ASP A 104 2.72 -11.51 3.63
N ILE A 105 3.40 -10.53 4.19
CA ILE A 105 2.81 -9.28 4.70
C ILE A 105 2.16 -8.46 3.57
N GLN A 106 2.78 -8.40 2.39
CA GLN A 106 2.21 -7.76 1.20
C GLN A 106 0.91 -8.46 0.78
N THR A 107 0.87 -9.79 0.84
CA THR A 107 -0.33 -10.56 0.52
C THR A 107 -1.47 -10.27 1.49
N ASP A 108 -1.17 -10.22 2.80
CA ASP A 108 -2.16 -9.86 3.82
C ASP A 108 -2.69 -8.45 3.66
N MET A 109 -1.81 -7.51 3.28
CA MET A 109 -2.18 -6.13 2.99
C MET A 109 -3.11 -6.04 1.77
N LEU A 110 -2.78 -6.74 0.68
CA LEU A 110 -3.63 -6.80 -0.52
C LEU A 110 -5.01 -7.40 -0.21
N GLN A 111 -5.06 -8.42 0.65
CA GLN A 111 -6.34 -8.99 1.08
C GLN A 111 -7.13 -7.99 1.93
N CYS A 112 -6.49 -7.26 2.82
CA CYS A 112 -7.13 -6.23 3.62
C CYS A 112 -7.69 -5.09 2.74
N GLU A 113 -6.97 -4.70 1.68
CA GLU A 113 -7.46 -3.72 0.70
C GLU A 113 -8.65 -4.22 -0.10
N LYS A 114 -8.67 -5.49 -0.50
CA LYS A 114 -9.83 -6.12 -1.17
C LYS A 114 -11.04 -6.16 -0.26
N ASP A 115 -10.86 -6.55 0.99
CA ASP A 115 -11.93 -6.62 1.98
C ASP A 115 -12.49 -5.21 2.26
N TYR A 116 -11.62 -4.19 2.37
CA TYR A 116 -12.01 -2.78 2.45
C TYR A 116 -12.84 -2.36 1.22
N GLN A 117 -12.38 -2.68 0.01
CA GLN A 117 -13.09 -2.31 -1.22
C GLN A 117 -14.46 -2.99 -1.32
N SER A 118 -14.56 -4.24 -0.87
CA SER A 118 -15.84 -4.97 -0.79
C SER A 118 -16.81 -4.29 0.18
N ASN A 119 -16.34 -3.95 1.39
CA ASN A 119 -17.14 -3.26 2.39
C ASN A 119 -17.58 -1.88 1.90
N TYR A 120 -16.69 -1.14 1.26
CA TYR A 120 -16.99 0.16 0.67
C TYR A 120 -18.06 0.06 -0.43
N ASN A 121 -17.97 -0.93 -1.31
CA ASN A 121 -18.95 -1.13 -2.37
C ASN A 121 -20.33 -1.53 -1.80
N GLN A 122 -20.38 -2.36 -0.75
CA GLN A 122 -21.63 -2.72 -0.06
C GLN A 122 -22.26 -1.49 0.58
N TYR A 123 -21.45 -0.67 1.28
CA TYR A 123 -21.90 0.59 1.85
C TYR A 123 -22.50 1.51 0.79
N VAL A 124 -21.80 1.71 -0.34
CA VAL A 124 -22.29 2.53 -1.46
C VAL A 124 -23.62 2.02 -2.01
N GLN A 125 -23.79 0.71 -2.17
CA GLN A 125 -25.05 0.11 -2.64
C GLN A 125 -26.19 0.33 -1.64
N GLN A 126 -25.96 0.16 -0.35
CA GLN A 126 -26.99 0.36 0.69
C GLN A 126 -27.45 1.81 0.74
N VAL A 127 -26.52 2.76 0.66
CA VAL A 127 -26.84 4.19 0.64
C VAL A 127 -27.64 4.54 -0.61
N HIS A 128 -27.34 3.98 -1.79
CA HIS A 128 -28.16 4.16 -2.99
C HIS A 128 -29.59 3.65 -2.83
N THR A 129 -29.77 2.53 -2.14
CA THR A 129 -31.10 1.95 -1.91
C THR A 129 -31.93 2.77 -0.91
N THR A 130 -31.26 3.36 0.10
CA THR A 130 -31.93 4.18 1.13
C THR A 130 -32.21 5.62 0.65
N GLN A 131 -31.43 6.15 -0.28
CA GLN A 131 -31.54 7.54 -0.78
C GLN A 131 -32.50 7.72 -1.96
N ALA A 132 -33.22 6.68 -2.42
CA ALA A 132 -34.30 6.86 -3.38
C ALA A 132 -35.46 7.74 -2.82
N THR A 133 -35.43 8.07 -1.52
CA THR A 133 -36.36 8.95 -0.83
C THR A 133 -35.62 10.19 -0.30
N GLN A 134 -35.69 11.30 -1.07
CA GLN A 134 -35.44 12.70 -0.69
C GLN A 134 -34.05 13.05 -0.11
N VAL A 135 -33.14 13.49 -0.96
CA VAL A 135 -31.94 14.21 -0.54
C VAL A 135 -32.10 15.70 -0.81
N ASP A 136 -32.34 16.50 0.22
CA ASP A 136 -32.19 17.95 0.16
C ASP A 136 -30.69 18.28 0.39
N GLU A 137 -29.89 18.29 -0.69
CA GLU A 137 -28.48 18.65 -0.64
C GLU A 137 -28.35 20.10 -0.13
N SER A 138 -27.63 20.32 0.96
CA SER A 138 -27.32 21.67 1.47
C SER A 138 -26.62 22.48 0.40
N ARG A 139 -27.21 23.58 0.04
CA ARG A 139 -26.67 24.50 -0.97
C ARG A 139 -26.08 25.69 -0.27
N PHE A 140 -24.80 25.93 -0.51
CA PHE A 140 -24.13 27.14 -0.09
C PHE A 140 -23.97 28.05 -1.31
N ALA A 141 -24.41 29.30 -1.21
CA ALA A 141 -24.22 30.29 -2.25
C ALA A 141 -22.93 31.09 -1.97
N ILE A 142 -21.96 31.02 -2.88
CA ILE A 142 -20.72 31.81 -2.84
C ILE A 142 -20.63 32.54 -4.19
N PHE A 143 -20.60 33.87 -4.18
CA PHE A 143 -20.55 34.70 -5.39
C PHE A 143 -21.57 34.31 -6.47
N ASN A 144 -22.83 34.07 -6.07
CA ASN A 144 -23.94 33.65 -6.93
C ASN A 144 -23.83 32.25 -7.54
N TYR A 145 -22.83 31.44 -7.15
CA TYR A 145 -22.73 30.04 -7.53
C TYR A 145 -23.12 29.13 -6.38
N LEU A 146 -23.66 27.96 -6.72
CA LEU A 146 -24.06 26.96 -5.72
C LEU A 146 -22.91 25.98 -5.46
N TYR A 147 -22.63 25.74 -4.19
CA TYR A 147 -21.60 24.85 -3.68
C TYR A 147 -22.20 23.75 -2.77
N ILE A 148 -21.51 22.62 -2.70
CA ILE A 148 -21.65 21.65 -1.63
C ILE A 148 -20.50 21.82 -0.66
N ALA A 149 -20.73 21.64 0.64
CA ALA A 149 -19.68 21.66 1.65
C ALA A 149 -19.32 20.24 2.06
N LEU A 150 -18.03 19.95 2.13
CA LEU A 150 -17.49 18.66 2.57
C LEU A 150 -17.13 18.71 4.04
N ARG A 151 -17.44 17.64 4.76
CA ARG A 151 -17.06 17.43 6.16
C ARG A 151 -15.70 16.74 6.25
N ASP A 152 -14.94 17.05 7.30
CA ASP A 152 -13.67 16.40 7.66
C ASP A 152 -12.58 16.44 6.57
N TYR A 153 -12.66 17.39 5.65
CA TYR A 153 -11.59 17.59 4.68
C TYR A 153 -10.32 18.14 5.37
N PRO A 154 -9.11 17.66 5.02
CA PRO A 154 -7.87 18.04 5.72
C PRO A 154 -7.62 19.56 5.80
N ALA A 155 -8.00 20.30 4.77
CA ALA A 155 -7.86 21.77 4.71
C ALA A 155 -9.01 22.53 5.40
N GLY A 156 -9.83 21.86 6.21
CA GLY A 156 -11.04 22.41 6.82
C GLY A 156 -12.30 22.14 6.00
N LYS A 157 -13.31 23.01 6.08
CA LYS A 157 -14.47 22.89 5.19
C LYS A 157 -14.04 23.15 3.76
N CYS A 158 -14.28 22.19 2.88
CA CYS A 158 -14.07 22.32 1.46
C CYS A 158 -15.42 22.58 0.78
N TYR A 159 -15.49 23.65 0.01
CA TYR A 159 -16.68 24.01 -0.78
C TYR A 159 -16.41 23.66 -2.24
N PHE A 160 -17.13 22.66 -2.75
CA PHE A 160 -16.98 22.14 -4.11
C PHE A 160 -18.16 22.61 -4.98
N PRO A 161 -17.96 23.05 -6.25
CA PRO A 161 -19.03 23.53 -7.11
C PRO A 161 -20.10 22.44 -7.34
N LYS A 162 -21.37 22.74 -7.09
CA LYS A 162 -22.48 21.77 -7.24
C LYS A 162 -22.62 21.28 -8.68
N ILE A 163 -22.44 22.15 -9.67
CA ILE A 163 -22.50 21.79 -11.09
C ILE A 163 -21.41 20.77 -11.40
N SER A 164 -20.18 21.05 -10.99
CA SER A 164 -19.02 20.15 -11.20
C SER A 164 -19.21 18.81 -10.50
N TYR A 165 -19.75 18.81 -9.28
CA TYR A 165 -20.11 17.59 -8.57
C TYR A 165 -21.15 16.75 -9.33
N GLY A 166 -22.18 17.40 -9.89
CA GLY A 166 -23.20 16.70 -10.69
C GLY A 166 -22.64 16.06 -11.96
N MET A 167 -21.54 16.60 -12.51
CA MET A 167 -20.92 16.14 -13.75
C MET A 167 -19.82 15.12 -13.56
N LEU A 168 -19.36 14.83 -12.33
CA LEU A 168 -18.20 13.97 -12.05
C LEU A 168 -18.27 12.57 -12.65
N ASN A 169 -19.46 12.00 -12.81
CA ASN A 169 -19.65 10.66 -13.38
C ASN A 169 -20.13 10.70 -14.84
N SER A 170 -20.12 11.89 -15.46
CA SER A 170 -20.46 12.07 -16.88
C SER A 170 -19.20 12.30 -17.71
N SER A 171 -19.32 12.15 -19.04
CA SER A 171 -18.24 12.45 -19.99
C SER A 171 -18.03 13.95 -20.23
N ALA A 172 -18.71 14.82 -19.49
CA ALA A 172 -18.63 16.26 -19.64
C ALA A 172 -17.32 16.84 -19.09
N ASP A 173 -16.88 17.96 -19.65
CA ASP A 173 -15.75 18.72 -19.12
C ASP A 173 -16.14 19.40 -17.81
N ILE A 174 -15.31 19.23 -16.80
CA ILE A 174 -15.51 19.78 -15.47
C ILE A 174 -14.53 20.92 -15.26
N SER A 175 -15.06 22.06 -14.88
CA SER A 175 -14.30 23.24 -14.48
C SER A 175 -14.99 23.93 -13.32
N GLY A 176 -14.25 24.64 -12.50
CA GLY A 176 -14.83 25.37 -11.38
C GLY A 176 -13.77 25.87 -10.41
N VAL A 177 -14.22 26.41 -9.30
CA VAL A 177 -13.37 26.94 -8.25
C VAL A 177 -13.73 26.28 -6.94
N VAL A 178 -12.75 25.67 -6.27
CA VAL A 178 -12.87 25.02 -4.97
C VAL A 178 -12.35 25.98 -3.91
N TYR A 179 -13.11 26.17 -2.82
CA TYR A 179 -12.75 27.01 -1.69
C TYR A 179 -12.47 26.17 -0.45
N TYR A 180 -11.45 26.57 0.32
CA TYR A 180 -11.10 25.96 1.60
C TYR A 180 -11.17 27.01 2.71
N ASP A 181 -11.92 26.76 3.78
CA ASP A 181 -12.15 27.77 4.83
C ASP A 181 -10.96 27.98 5.76
N LYS A 182 -10.22 26.92 6.10
CA LYS A 182 -9.07 27.03 7.03
C LYS A 182 -7.83 27.66 6.41
N THR A 183 -7.60 27.39 5.13
CA THR A 183 -6.42 27.87 4.44
C THR A 183 -6.68 29.14 3.65
N LEU A 184 -7.96 29.56 3.56
CA LEU A 184 -8.43 30.63 2.65
C LEU A 184 -7.94 30.44 1.20
N ASN A 185 -7.64 29.19 0.86
CA ASN A 185 -7.08 28.86 -0.44
C ASN A 185 -8.19 28.66 -1.45
N VAL A 186 -7.93 29.10 -2.65
CA VAL A 186 -8.83 29.00 -3.79
C VAL A 186 -8.11 28.21 -4.86
N MET A 187 -8.68 27.12 -5.33
CA MET A 187 -8.08 26.28 -6.37
C MET A 187 -9.02 26.17 -7.57
N MET A 188 -8.47 26.30 -8.76
CA MET A 188 -9.21 26.05 -10.00
C MET A 188 -9.19 24.57 -10.32
N ILE A 189 -10.36 24.02 -10.69
CA ILE A 189 -10.48 22.63 -11.13
C ILE A 189 -10.50 22.58 -12.66
N ARG A 190 -9.73 21.64 -13.23
CA ARG A 190 -9.71 21.32 -14.65
C ARG A 190 -9.58 19.81 -14.86
N ASN A 191 -10.13 19.30 -15.96
CA ASN A 191 -9.89 17.92 -16.35
C ASN A 191 -8.42 17.74 -16.77
N TYR A 192 -7.72 16.84 -16.08
CA TYR A 192 -6.36 16.44 -16.46
C TYR A 192 -6.39 15.20 -17.36
N ASP A 193 -7.17 14.17 -16.96
CA ASP A 193 -7.40 12.97 -17.74
C ASP A 193 -8.80 12.43 -17.44
N LYS A 194 -9.69 12.50 -18.43
CA LYS A 194 -11.08 12.05 -18.32
C LYS A 194 -11.21 10.53 -18.14
N HIS A 195 -10.31 9.77 -18.78
CA HIS A 195 -10.37 8.30 -18.74
C HIS A 195 -9.99 7.76 -17.37
N LEU A 196 -9.09 8.44 -16.68
CA LEU A 196 -8.64 8.08 -15.34
C LEU A 196 -9.44 8.74 -14.22
N GLY A 197 -10.37 9.66 -14.54
CA GLY A 197 -11.08 10.47 -13.55
C GLY A 197 -10.13 11.39 -12.76
N ALA A 198 -9.01 11.79 -13.36
CA ALA A 198 -8.00 12.62 -12.76
C ALA A 198 -8.24 14.11 -13.12
N PHE A 199 -8.18 14.95 -12.10
CA PHE A 199 -8.42 16.38 -12.20
C PHE A 199 -7.22 17.15 -11.65
N GLU A 200 -6.90 18.27 -12.29
CA GLU A 200 -5.92 19.24 -11.80
C GLU A 200 -6.63 20.27 -10.91
N LEU A 201 -6.19 20.37 -9.66
CA LEU A 201 -6.51 21.48 -8.76
C LEU A 201 -5.29 22.39 -8.72
N SER A 202 -5.42 23.63 -9.23
CA SER A 202 -4.30 24.54 -9.34
C SER A 202 -4.64 25.94 -8.87
N ASN A 203 -3.66 26.59 -8.25
CA ASN A 203 -3.63 28.03 -7.99
C ASN A 203 -2.25 28.60 -8.36
N GLN A 204 -1.98 29.87 -8.06
CA GLN A 204 -0.71 30.52 -8.38
C GLN A 204 0.52 29.90 -7.70
N GLN A 205 0.33 29.10 -6.63
CA GLN A 205 1.42 28.58 -5.78
C GLN A 205 1.52 27.06 -5.79
N GLN A 206 0.42 26.38 -6.09
CA GLN A 206 0.32 24.91 -5.98
C GLN A 206 -0.45 24.32 -7.15
N VAL A 207 0.01 23.14 -7.59
CA VAL A 207 -0.70 22.28 -8.54
C VAL A 207 -0.80 20.90 -7.91
N GLN A 208 -2.02 20.38 -7.84
CA GLN A 208 -2.30 19.06 -7.29
C GLN A 208 -3.17 18.29 -8.27
N VAL A 209 -2.76 17.06 -8.59
CA VAL A 209 -3.57 16.13 -9.39
C VAL A 209 -4.30 15.20 -8.43
N VAL A 210 -5.63 15.14 -8.54
CA VAL A 210 -6.51 14.35 -7.67
C VAL A 210 -7.50 13.55 -8.53
N ARG A 211 -7.90 12.39 -8.03
CA ARG A 211 -9.01 11.63 -8.60
C ARG A 211 -10.30 12.00 -7.89
N LEU A 212 -11.29 12.46 -8.65
CA LEU A 212 -12.57 12.86 -8.11
C LEU A 212 -13.67 11.93 -8.62
N ARG A 213 -14.49 11.41 -7.72
CA ARG A 213 -15.68 10.64 -8.05
C ARG A 213 -16.85 11.07 -7.19
N ARG A 214 -18.02 11.09 -7.79
CA ARG A 214 -19.27 11.29 -7.04
C ARG A 214 -19.65 9.99 -6.36
N GLY A 215 -19.80 10.02 -5.02
CA GLY A 215 -20.41 8.95 -4.24
C GLY A 215 -21.79 9.35 -3.72
N PRO A 216 -22.55 8.42 -3.14
CA PRO A 216 -23.84 8.69 -2.52
C PRO A 216 -23.65 9.56 -1.27
N GLY A 217 -24.12 10.82 -1.34
CA GLY A 217 -23.97 11.77 -0.23
C GLY A 217 -22.53 12.20 0.10
N CYS A 218 -21.55 11.86 -0.74
CA CYS A 218 -20.14 12.19 -0.53
C CYS A 218 -19.43 12.54 -1.83
N LEU A 219 -18.32 13.28 -1.72
CA LEU A 219 -17.31 13.42 -2.77
C LEU A 219 -16.14 12.52 -2.43
N VAL A 220 -15.73 11.65 -3.34
CA VAL A 220 -14.55 10.79 -3.19
C VAL A 220 -13.36 11.50 -3.83
N VAL A 221 -12.33 11.75 -3.03
CA VAL A 221 -11.07 12.38 -3.46
C VAL A 221 -9.94 11.40 -3.18
N ASP A 222 -9.21 10.96 -4.20
CA ASP A 222 -8.13 9.97 -4.10
C ASP A 222 -8.54 8.71 -3.31
N ASP A 223 -9.73 8.19 -3.64
CA ASP A 223 -10.37 7.03 -2.98
C ASP A 223 -10.78 7.25 -1.51
N ILE A 224 -10.69 8.49 -1.00
CA ILE A 224 -11.17 8.86 0.33
C ILE A 224 -12.54 9.54 0.19
N PRO A 225 -13.61 9.00 0.79
CA PRO A 225 -14.92 9.62 0.76
C PRO A 225 -15.04 10.75 1.80
N TYR A 226 -15.55 11.91 1.38
CA TYR A 226 -15.85 13.07 2.23
C TYR A 226 -17.35 13.36 2.19
N PRO A 227 -18.05 13.22 3.34
CA PRO A 227 -19.48 13.44 3.41
C PRO A 227 -19.87 14.88 3.08
N ILE A 228 -21.01 15.03 2.41
CA ILE A 228 -21.62 16.36 2.14
C ILE A 228 -22.39 16.81 3.38
N ILE A 229 -22.15 18.05 3.83
CA ILE A 229 -22.88 18.65 4.96
C ILE A 229 -24.28 19.03 4.51
N GLN A 230 -25.31 18.58 5.24
CA GLN A 230 -26.72 18.97 5.03
C GLN A 230 -27.07 20.30 5.70
N LYS A 231 -28.22 20.87 5.25
CA LYS A 231 -28.83 22.06 5.85
C LYS A 231 -29.25 21.75 7.29
N GLY A 232 -28.57 22.36 8.27
CA GLY A 232 -28.72 22.07 9.70
C GLY A 232 -27.44 21.64 10.40
N GLY A 233 -26.35 21.44 9.65
CA GLY A 233 -25.03 21.09 10.22
C GLY A 233 -24.82 19.60 10.51
N GLU A 234 -25.83 18.76 10.31
CA GLU A 234 -25.69 17.31 10.39
C GLU A 234 -25.18 16.76 9.04
N ALA A 235 -24.19 15.87 9.09
CA ALA A 235 -23.76 15.15 7.91
C ALA A 235 -24.80 14.09 7.55
N LEU A 236 -24.97 13.82 6.26
CA LEU A 236 -25.62 12.61 5.78
C LEU A 236 -24.77 11.42 6.16
N THR A 237 -24.86 10.97 7.39
CA THR A 237 -24.30 9.69 7.79
C THR A 237 -25.42 8.67 7.75
N PRO A 238 -25.39 7.69 6.82
CA PRO A 238 -26.14 6.47 7.08
C PRO A 238 -25.59 5.93 8.39
N GLN A 239 -26.46 5.63 9.36
CA GLN A 239 -25.99 4.93 10.56
C GLN A 239 -25.42 3.57 10.10
N PRO A 240 -24.16 3.27 10.36
CA PRO A 240 -23.61 1.96 10.03
C PRO A 240 -24.44 0.92 10.77
N THR A 241 -24.90 -0.10 10.07
CA THR A 241 -25.50 -1.25 10.73
C THR A 241 -24.44 -1.88 11.63
N ILE A 242 -24.81 -2.39 12.80
CA ILE A 242 -23.91 -3.02 13.82
C ILE A 242 -22.95 -4.05 13.18
N ARG A 243 -23.31 -4.57 12.02
CA ARG A 243 -22.50 -5.53 11.25
C ARG A 243 -21.34 -4.86 10.49
N GLU A 244 -21.48 -3.61 10.09
CA GLU A 244 -20.48 -2.81 9.35
C GLU A 244 -19.42 -2.25 10.29
N GLU A 245 -19.79 -1.80 11.50
CA GLU A 245 -18.87 -1.39 12.55
C GLU A 245 -17.91 -2.53 12.91
N LYS A 246 -18.44 -3.74 13.15
CA LYS A 246 -17.60 -4.92 13.44
C LYS A 246 -16.67 -5.30 12.30
N SER A 247 -17.08 -5.10 11.05
CA SER A 247 -16.26 -5.37 9.87
C SER A 247 -15.11 -4.37 9.74
N THR A 248 -15.37 -3.08 9.92
CA THR A 248 -14.34 -2.02 9.86
C THR A 248 -13.38 -2.08 11.03
N ASP A 249 -13.85 -2.38 12.24
CA ASP A 249 -12.98 -2.60 13.40
C ASP A 249 -12.04 -3.79 13.19
N SER A 250 -12.54 -4.87 12.59
CA SER A 250 -11.72 -6.03 12.26
C SER A 250 -10.61 -5.70 11.24
N LEU A 251 -10.90 -4.85 10.25
CA LEU A 251 -9.90 -4.37 9.29
C LEU A 251 -8.85 -3.47 9.95
N LEU A 252 -9.24 -2.59 10.88
CA LEU A 252 -8.30 -1.75 11.63
C LEU A 252 -7.38 -2.60 12.52
N ILE A 253 -7.90 -3.61 13.21
CA ILE A 253 -7.10 -4.55 13.99
C ILE A 253 -6.11 -5.27 13.08
N ARG A 254 -6.55 -5.76 11.93
CA ARG A 254 -5.72 -6.48 10.97
C ARG A 254 -4.60 -5.60 10.40
N ILE A 255 -4.88 -4.35 10.03
CA ILE A 255 -3.86 -3.39 9.59
C ILE A 255 -2.84 -3.09 10.69
N ASN A 256 -3.27 -2.96 11.94
CA ASN A 256 -2.36 -2.77 13.06
C ASN A 256 -1.46 -3.99 13.25
N THR A 257 -2.00 -5.21 13.13
CA THR A 257 -1.22 -6.45 13.19
C THR A 257 -0.17 -6.51 12.07
N ILE A 258 -0.53 -6.12 10.85
CA ILE A 258 0.38 -6.04 9.71
C ILE A 258 1.52 -5.05 9.98
N GLU A 259 1.21 -3.86 10.52
CA GLU A 259 2.23 -2.87 10.87
C GLU A 259 3.20 -3.38 11.94
N VAL A 260 2.68 -4.04 12.98
CA VAL A 260 3.49 -4.64 14.03
C VAL A 260 4.39 -5.73 13.46
N ALA A 261 3.87 -6.58 12.57
CA ALA A 261 4.64 -7.66 11.94
C ALA A 261 5.83 -7.12 11.11
N ILE A 262 5.66 -6.00 10.37
CA ILE A 262 6.78 -5.36 9.65
C ILE A 262 7.85 -4.88 10.63
N LYS A 263 7.44 -4.15 11.68
CA LYS A 263 8.38 -3.60 12.67
C LYS A 263 9.14 -4.71 13.38
N GLN A 264 8.43 -5.76 13.78
CA GLN A 264 9.03 -6.91 14.45
C GLN A 264 10.05 -7.62 13.55
N ARG A 265 9.71 -7.87 12.29
CA ARG A 265 10.65 -8.51 11.34
C ARG A 265 11.93 -7.71 11.15
N ILE A 266 11.83 -6.38 11.07
CA ILE A 266 13.01 -5.52 10.98
C ILE A 266 13.85 -5.60 12.25
N GLU A 267 13.22 -5.61 13.41
CA GLU A 267 13.91 -5.69 14.69
C GLU A 267 14.58 -7.06 14.88
N ASP A 268 13.90 -8.15 14.52
CA ASP A 268 14.45 -9.50 14.55
C ASP A 268 15.72 -9.61 13.69
N ILE A 269 15.69 -9.01 12.48
CA ILE A 269 16.86 -9.02 11.59
C ILE A 269 18.00 -8.20 12.17
N LYS A 270 17.73 -7.04 12.78
CA LYS A 270 18.76 -6.20 13.40
C LYS A 270 19.36 -6.85 14.64
N SER A 271 18.53 -7.49 15.44
CA SER A 271 18.95 -8.11 16.71
C SER A 271 19.62 -9.48 16.52
N SER A 272 19.54 -10.06 15.32
CA SER A 272 20.15 -11.37 15.03
C SER A 272 21.68 -11.36 15.08
N ASP A 273 22.30 -10.17 15.06
CA ASP A 273 23.76 -9.96 15.09
C ASP A 273 24.52 -10.90 14.14
N ASN A 274 23.98 -11.04 12.92
CA ASN A 274 24.50 -11.95 11.91
C ASN A 274 25.85 -11.44 11.37
N LEU A 275 26.90 -12.25 11.49
CA LEU A 275 28.27 -11.94 11.10
C LEU A 275 28.44 -11.53 9.62
N PHE A 276 27.52 -11.92 8.77
CA PHE A 276 27.60 -11.72 7.31
C PHE A 276 26.71 -10.59 6.80
N VAL A 277 25.90 -9.97 7.67
CA VAL A 277 25.02 -8.86 7.29
C VAL A 277 25.75 -7.53 7.49
N VAL A 278 25.85 -6.75 6.42
CA VAL A 278 26.45 -5.42 6.46
C VAL A 278 25.39 -4.33 6.64
N ARG A 279 25.83 -3.14 7.06
CA ARG A 279 24.90 -2.02 7.34
C ARG A 279 24.12 -1.58 6.12
N GLU A 280 24.72 -1.66 4.96
CA GLU A 280 24.14 -1.32 3.67
C GLU A 280 22.91 -2.19 3.36
N ASP A 281 23.00 -3.50 3.60
CA ASP A 281 21.91 -4.44 3.40
C ASP A 281 20.72 -4.11 4.32
N LEU A 282 20.99 -3.72 5.57
CA LEU A 282 19.97 -3.28 6.52
C LEU A 282 19.30 -1.97 6.09
N GLN A 283 20.04 -1.02 5.51
CA GLN A 283 19.48 0.23 5.00
C GLN A 283 18.52 -0.01 3.83
N LEU A 284 18.82 -0.96 2.97
CA LEU A 284 17.97 -1.35 1.85
C LEU A 284 16.65 -1.96 2.34
N LEU A 285 16.76 -2.88 3.30
CA LEU A 285 15.60 -3.47 3.94
C LEU A 285 14.71 -2.40 4.60
N GLN A 286 15.33 -1.43 5.28
CA GLN A 286 14.61 -0.30 5.88
C GLN A 286 13.89 0.56 4.83
N THR A 287 14.49 0.73 3.66
CA THR A 287 13.86 1.50 2.57
C THR A 287 12.64 0.77 2.02
N ALA A 288 12.73 -0.54 1.77
CA ALA A 288 11.61 -1.38 1.36
C ALA A 288 10.48 -1.35 2.39
N SER A 289 10.82 -1.47 3.68
CA SER A 289 9.83 -1.44 4.77
C SER A 289 9.15 -0.07 4.93
N LYS A 290 9.85 1.05 4.73
CA LYS A 290 9.28 2.40 4.78
C LYS A 290 8.18 2.59 3.73
N GLN A 291 8.37 2.05 2.52
CA GLN A 291 7.35 2.11 1.47
C GLN A 291 6.10 1.32 1.87
N LEU A 292 6.27 0.13 2.45
CA LEU A 292 5.14 -0.66 2.97
C LEU A 292 4.40 0.04 4.10
N LEU A 293 5.12 0.63 5.05
CA LEU A 293 4.52 1.40 6.15
C LEU A 293 3.76 2.62 5.66
N LYS A 294 4.25 3.30 4.61
CA LYS A 294 3.52 4.39 3.95
C LYS A 294 2.21 3.91 3.33
N ASN A 295 2.22 2.77 2.64
CA ASN A 295 1.02 2.18 2.07
C ASN A 295 0.01 1.81 3.16
N ILE A 296 0.47 1.22 4.28
CA ILE A 296 -0.35 0.90 5.46
C ILE A 296 -1.02 2.16 6.02
N ALA A 297 -0.26 3.24 6.19
CA ALA A 297 -0.81 4.50 6.70
C ALA A 297 -1.92 5.05 5.79
N THR A 298 -1.74 4.94 4.47
CA THR A 298 -2.76 5.34 3.49
C THR A 298 -4.00 4.46 3.58
N THR A 299 -3.85 3.14 3.65
CA THR A 299 -4.98 2.21 3.76
C THR A 299 -5.70 2.37 5.11
N ARG A 300 -4.96 2.60 6.20
CA ARG A 300 -5.55 2.92 7.51
C ARG A 300 -6.40 4.19 7.46
N ALA A 301 -5.91 5.25 6.81
CA ALA A 301 -6.67 6.48 6.65
C ALA A 301 -7.99 6.26 5.87
N LYS A 302 -7.94 5.45 4.81
CA LYS A 302 -9.13 5.06 4.04
C LYS A 302 -10.17 4.33 4.91
N ILE A 303 -9.73 3.35 5.70
CA ILE A 303 -10.62 2.57 6.59
C ILE A 303 -11.18 3.46 7.70
N THR A 304 -10.35 4.30 8.33
CA THR A 304 -10.81 5.22 9.40
C THR A 304 -11.82 6.24 8.88
N ASN A 305 -11.69 6.67 7.62
CA ASN A 305 -12.68 7.56 7.03
C ASN A 305 -14.00 6.83 6.71
N LEU A 306 -13.96 5.54 6.40
CA LEU A 306 -15.18 4.75 6.22
C LEU A 306 -15.96 4.60 7.54
N THR A 307 -15.30 4.51 8.69
CA THR A 307 -15.96 4.45 10.01
C THR A 307 -16.61 5.79 10.41
N LYS A 308 -16.25 6.90 9.78
CA LYS A 308 -16.82 8.23 10.05
C LYS A 308 -17.97 8.60 9.12
N LEU A 309 -18.20 7.78 8.10
CA LEU A 309 -19.31 7.90 7.15
C LEU A 309 -20.58 7.21 7.68
#